data_778f334e3fdfdf236f210043b80b065f
#
_entry.id   778f334e3fdfdf236f210043b80b065f
#
_cell.length_a   1.000
_cell.length_b   1.000
_cell.length_c   1.000
_cell.angle_alpha   90.00
_cell.angle_beta   90.00
_cell.angle_gamma   90.00
#
_symmetry.space_group_name_H-M   'P 1'
#
loop_
_entity.id
_entity.type
_entity.pdbx_description
1 polymer ?
#
loop_
_entity_poly.entity_id
_entity_poly.type
_entity_poly.pdbx_seq_one_letter_code
_entity_poly.pdbx_strand_id
1 'polypeptide(L)'
;MVRMNFSHGTPEDHILRANQVREIAAKLGRHVAIMGDLQGPKIRVSTFKDGKVYLAIGDKFILDAALGKGEGCQEQVGIDYKSLPQDVVSGDILLLDDGRVQLKVEQVEGTRIHTTVTVAGPLSNNKGINKKGGGLSAPALTEKDKEDIKTAALMNVDYL
;
A
#
# COMPACT_ATOMS: atom_id res chain seq x y z
N MET A 1 13.84 -19.74 -2.91
CA MET A 1 13.84 -18.33 -3.35
C MET A 1 13.76 -17.42 -2.13
N VAL A 2 14.50 -16.31 -2.13
CA VAL A 2 14.48 -15.29 -1.08
C VAL A 2 13.87 -14.01 -1.67
N ARG A 3 12.90 -13.40 -0.97
CA ARG A 3 12.27 -12.13 -1.36
C ARG A 3 12.96 -10.97 -0.64
N MET A 4 13.40 -9.98 -1.40
CA MET A 4 13.91 -8.70 -0.91
C MET A 4 12.83 -7.64 -1.08
N ASN A 5 12.20 -7.22 0.03
CA ASN A 5 11.10 -6.27 0.01
C ASN A 5 11.64 -4.84 0.06
N PHE A 6 11.61 -4.13 -1.06
CA PHE A 6 12.08 -2.75 -1.18
C PHE A 6 11.21 -1.70 -0.47
N SER A 7 10.07 -2.12 0.11
CA SER A 7 9.31 -1.22 1.00
C SER A 7 10.04 -0.90 2.31
N HIS A 8 11.08 -1.65 2.65
CA HIS A 8 11.84 -1.54 3.90
C HIS A 8 13.34 -1.69 3.66
N GLY A 9 14.15 -1.04 4.51
CA GLY A 9 15.61 -1.08 4.42
C GLY A 9 16.18 -0.08 3.43
N THR A 10 17.50 -0.06 3.33
CA THR A 10 18.25 0.79 2.41
C THR A 10 18.81 -0.03 1.23
N PRO A 11 19.23 0.60 0.13
CA PRO A 11 19.93 -0.09 -0.94
C PRO A 11 21.11 -0.94 -0.46
N GLU A 12 21.91 -0.39 0.46
CA GLU A 12 23.08 -1.05 1.04
C GLU A 12 22.70 -2.31 1.83
N ASP A 13 21.61 -2.24 2.62
CA ASP A 13 21.06 -3.39 3.36
C ASP A 13 20.68 -4.52 2.41
N HIS A 14 20.03 -4.19 1.30
CA HIS A 14 19.60 -5.17 0.32
C HIS A 14 20.77 -5.81 -0.41
N ILE A 15 21.76 -5.00 -0.83
CA ILE A 15 22.98 -5.50 -1.46
C ILE A 15 23.74 -6.45 -0.51
N LEU A 16 23.90 -6.06 0.75
CA LEU A 16 24.58 -6.87 1.76
C LEU A 16 23.87 -8.22 1.95
N ARG A 17 22.54 -8.19 2.12
CA ARG A 17 21.75 -9.42 2.28
C ARG A 17 21.81 -10.33 1.06
N ALA A 18 21.75 -9.79 -0.16
CA ALA A 18 21.86 -10.54 -1.39
C ALA A 18 23.22 -11.26 -1.48
N ASN A 19 24.31 -10.57 -1.14
CA ASN A 19 25.66 -11.15 -1.12
C ASN A 19 25.76 -12.26 -0.07
N GLN A 20 25.23 -12.07 1.13
CA GLN A 20 25.18 -13.08 2.18
C GLN A 20 24.39 -14.33 1.74
N VAL A 21 23.24 -14.14 1.10
CA VAL A 21 22.42 -15.27 0.57
C VAL A 21 23.24 -16.08 -0.44
N ARG A 22 23.91 -15.42 -1.39
CA ARG A 22 24.75 -16.09 -2.40
C ARG A 22 25.92 -16.83 -1.80
N GLU A 23 26.64 -16.20 -0.87
CA GLU A 23 27.77 -16.83 -0.18
C GLU A 23 27.34 -18.09 0.58
N ILE A 24 26.25 -18.01 1.35
CA ILE A 24 25.73 -19.15 2.12
C ILE A 24 25.23 -20.25 1.18
N ALA A 25 24.50 -19.89 0.13
CA ALA A 25 24.00 -20.84 -0.86
C ALA A 25 25.14 -21.60 -1.54
N ALA A 26 26.20 -20.91 -1.93
CA ALA A 26 27.40 -21.53 -2.51
C ALA A 26 28.08 -22.47 -1.53
N LYS A 27 28.26 -22.06 -0.26
CA LYS A 27 28.85 -22.94 0.80
C LYS A 27 28.05 -24.23 1.03
N LEU A 28 26.73 -24.16 0.87
CA LEU A 28 25.84 -25.30 1.07
C LEU A 28 25.56 -26.08 -0.22
N GLY A 29 26.16 -25.72 -1.35
CA GLY A 29 25.90 -26.33 -2.65
C GLY A 29 24.43 -26.21 -3.09
N ARG A 30 23.76 -25.13 -2.75
CA ARG A 30 22.34 -24.89 -3.06
C ARG A 30 22.16 -23.74 -4.06
N HIS A 31 21.18 -23.87 -4.94
CA HIS A 31 20.73 -22.77 -5.80
C HIS A 31 19.57 -22.05 -5.12
N VAL A 32 19.75 -20.75 -4.83
CA VAL A 32 18.73 -19.91 -4.19
C VAL A 32 18.53 -18.67 -5.04
N ALA A 33 17.38 -18.57 -5.68
CA ALA A 33 16.98 -17.38 -6.44
C ALA A 33 16.66 -16.22 -5.50
N ILE A 34 16.98 -14.99 -5.94
CA ILE A 34 16.67 -13.74 -5.25
C ILE A 34 15.63 -12.98 -6.08
N MET A 35 14.53 -12.60 -5.44
CA MET A 35 13.48 -11.78 -6.05
C MET A 35 13.46 -10.41 -5.38
N GLY A 36 13.58 -9.34 -6.18
CA GLY A 36 13.30 -7.97 -5.77
C GLY A 36 11.80 -7.71 -5.84
N ASP A 37 11.21 -7.19 -4.77
CA ASP A 37 9.80 -6.83 -4.72
C ASP A 37 9.69 -5.32 -4.51
N LEU A 38 9.37 -4.62 -5.60
CA LEU A 38 9.23 -3.16 -5.61
C LEU A 38 8.04 -2.70 -4.79
N GLN A 39 8.13 -1.49 -4.23
CA GLN A 39 7.08 -0.96 -3.38
C GLN A 39 5.81 -0.56 -4.15
N GLY A 40 5.96 -0.07 -5.38
CA GLY A 40 4.88 0.53 -6.13
C GLY A 40 4.31 1.82 -5.50
N PRO A 41 3.23 2.36 -6.03
CA PRO A 41 2.56 3.54 -5.49
C PRO A 41 1.93 3.22 -4.11
N LYS A 42 2.11 4.14 -3.15
CA LYS A 42 1.47 4.04 -1.83
C LYS A 42 0.04 4.54 -1.90
N ILE A 43 -0.90 3.63 -2.08
CA ILE A 43 -2.33 3.92 -1.98
C ILE A 43 -2.79 3.40 -0.62
N ARG A 44 -2.79 4.30 0.38
CA ARG A 44 -3.01 3.94 1.79
C ARG A 44 -3.85 4.98 2.49
N VAL A 45 -4.59 4.55 3.52
CA VAL A 45 -5.10 5.48 4.53
C VAL A 45 -3.92 6.07 5.31
N SER A 46 -4.08 7.30 5.76
CA SER A 46 -3.12 8.00 6.60
C SER A 46 -3.19 7.46 8.04
N THR A 47 -3.01 8.32 9.04
CA THR A 47 -2.96 7.90 10.44
C THR A 47 -4.14 8.43 11.24
N PHE A 48 -4.60 7.64 12.21
CA PHE A 48 -5.65 7.97 13.16
C PHE A 48 -5.04 8.55 14.45
N LYS A 49 -5.81 9.41 15.12
CA LYS A 49 -5.43 9.99 16.45
C LYS A 49 -5.10 8.88 17.46
N ASP A 50 -5.94 7.85 17.51
CA ASP A 50 -5.82 6.74 18.46
C ASP A 50 -5.20 5.48 17.81
N GLY A 51 -4.55 5.62 16.65
CA GLY A 51 -3.86 4.55 15.93
C GLY A 51 -4.77 3.59 15.18
N LYS A 52 -6.04 3.45 15.57
CA LYS A 52 -7.04 2.59 14.92
C LYS A 52 -8.46 2.99 15.26
N VAL A 53 -9.39 2.60 14.40
CA VAL A 53 -10.84 2.68 14.64
C VAL A 53 -11.47 1.32 14.36
N TYR A 54 -12.69 1.10 14.83
CA TYR A 54 -13.49 -0.06 14.46
C TYR A 54 -14.73 0.40 13.70
N LEU A 55 -14.87 -0.06 12.46
CA LEU A 55 -15.97 0.30 11.57
C LEU A 55 -17.02 -0.81 11.56
N ALA A 56 -18.28 -0.47 11.80
CA ALA A 56 -19.41 -1.36 11.75
C ALA A 56 -20.11 -1.31 10.37
N ILE A 57 -20.80 -2.37 9.99
CA ILE A 57 -21.59 -2.38 8.74
C ILE A 57 -22.65 -1.28 8.80
N GLY A 58 -22.73 -0.48 7.74
CA GLY A 58 -23.66 0.63 7.61
C GLY A 58 -23.10 1.98 8.09
N ASP A 59 -21.96 2.00 8.79
CA ASP A 59 -21.33 3.25 9.19
C ASP A 59 -21.02 4.10 7.96
N LYS A 60 -21.18 5.42 8.11
CA LYS A 60 -20.70 6.40 7.14
C LYS A 60 -19.25 6.74 7.46
N PHE A 61 -18.40 6.62 6.46
CA PHE A 61 -16.97 6.87 6.62
C PHE A 61 -16.42 7.68 5.45
N ILE A 62 -15.57 8.65 5.73
CA ILE A 62 -15.04 9.56 4.72
C ILE A 62 -13.53 9.30 4.53
N LEU A 63 -13.12 9.13 3.28
CA LEU A 63 -11.72 9.19 2.89
C LEU A 63 -11.46 10.59 2.32
N ASP A 64 -10.59 11.37 2.96
CA ASP A 64 -10.35 12.77 2.58
C ASP A 64 -8.90 12.99 2.15
N ALA A 65 -8.70 13.39 0.89
CA ALA A 65 -7.38 13.68 0.35
C ALA A 65 -6.73 14.94 0.96
N ALA A 66 -7.51 15.84 1.57
CA ALA A 66 -7.00 17.05 2.21
C ALA A 66 -6.69 16.88 3.71
N LEU A 67 -7.21 15.82 4.35
CA LEU A 67 -7.01 15.61 5.79
C LEU A 67 -5.54 15.32 6.13
N GLY A 68 -5.04 15.96 7.18
CA GLY A 68 -3.66 15.82 7.65
C GLY A 68 -3.35 14.47 8.31
N LYS A 69 -2.07 14.19 8.49
CA LYS A 69 -1.63 13.01 9.25
C LYS A 69 -2.01 13.17 10.72
N GLY A 70 -2.48 12.08 11.35
CA GLY A 70 -2.89 12.06 12.75
C GLY A 70 -4.27 12.69 13.03
N GLU A 71 -4.99 13.11 11.99
CA GLU A 71 -6.31 13.72 12.14
C GLU A 71 -7.46 12.71 11.93
N GLY A 72 -7.14 11.47 11.56
CA GLY A 72 -8.14 10.41 11.39
C GLY A 72 -8.90 10.11 12.69
N CYS A 73 -10.18 9.83 12.56
CA CYS A 73 -11.09 9.50 13.67
C CYS A 73 -12.11 8.44 13.22
N GLN A 74 -13.13 8.18 14.05
CA GLN A 74 -14.19 7.20 13.75
C GLN A 74 -15.00 7.51 12.49
N GLU A 75 -15.00 8.77 12.04
CA GLU A 75 -15.84 9.26 10.95
C GLU A 75 -15.08 9.48 9.64
N GLN A 76 -13.75 9.69 9.73
CA GLN A 76 -12.93 10.01 8.56
C GLN A 76 -11.45 9.70 8.75
N VAL A 77 -10.74 9.55 7.64
CA VAL A 77 -9.28 9.42 7.62
C VAL A 77 -8.70 10.06 6.35
N GLY A 78 -7.49 10.58 6.47
CA GLY A 78 -6.71 11.05 5.33
C GLY A 78 -6.26 9.90 4.43
N ILE A 79 -5.89 10.23 3.20
CA ILE A 79 -5.33 9.28 2.23
C ILE A 79 -4.03 9.81 1.64
N ASP A 80 -3.07 8.91 1.39
CA ASP A 80 -1.76 9.29 0.83
C ASP A 80 -1.85 9.57 -0.68
N TYR A 81 -2.67 8.81 -1.40
CA TYR A 81 -2.91 8.99 -2.84
C TYR A 81 -3.97 10.08 -3.09
N LYS A 82 -3.50 11.30 -3.33
CA LYS A 82 -4.34 12.50 -3.43
C LYS A 82 -5.28 12.53 -4.63
N SER A 83 -5.00 11.72 -5.66
CA SER A 83 -5.86 11.61 -6.85
C SER A 83 -6.97 10.56 -6.70
N LEU A 84 -7.05 9.81 -5.60
CA LEU A 84 -8.09 8.80 -5.41
C LEU A 84 -9.52 9.33 -5.64
N PRO A 85 -9.89 10.56 -5.21
CA PRO A 85 -11.22 11.09 -5.49
C PRO A 85 -11.56 11.23 -6.98
N GLN A 86 -10.53 11.34 -7.84
CA GLN A 86 -10.70 11.44 -9.30
C GLN A 86 -10.84 10.07 -9.97
N ASP A 87 -10.38 9.02 -9.29
CA ASP A 87 -10.35 7.65 -9.82
C ASP A 87 -11.56 6.81 -9.42
N VAL A 88 -12.43 7.34 -8.54
CA VAL A 88 -13.58 6.60 -8.01
C VAL A 88 -14.89 7.31 -8.33
N VAL A 89 -15.93 6.51 -8.49
CA VAL A 89 -17.29 6.99 -8.72
C VAL A 89 -18.27 6.29 -7.78
N SER A 90 -19.48 6.85 -7.66
CA SER A 90 -20.56 6.21 -6.88
C SER A 90 -20.79 4.78 -7.34
N GLY A 91 -20.89 3.86 -6.38
CA GLY A 91 -21.05 2.42 -6.61
C GLY A 91 -19.75 1.62 -6.56
N ASP A 92 -18.58 2.26 -6.68
CA ASP A 92 -17.29 1.57 -6.54
C ASP A 92 -17.11 0.97 -5.14
N ILE A 93 -16.40 -0.15 -5.08
CA ILE A 93 -16.03 -0.79 -3.81
C ILE A 93 -14.53 -0.61 -3.57
N LEU A 94 -14.20 -0.04 -2.43
CA LEU A 94 -12.82 0.09 -1.96
C LEU A 94 -12.53 -1.00 -0.93
N LEU A 95 -11.40 -1.67 -1.13
CA LEU A 95 -10.89 -2.75 -0.29
C LEU A 95 -9.76 -2.21 0.57
N LEU A 96 -9.96 -2.15 1.89
CA LEU A 96 -8.98 -1.66 2.84
C LEU A 96 -8.39 -2.83 3.62
N ASP A 97 -7.10 -2.74 3.98
CA ASP A 97 -6.37 -3.80 4.70
C ASP A 97 -6.58 -5.18 4.03
N ASP A 98 -6.24 -5.27 2.74
CA ASP A 98 -6.38 -6.47 1.91
C ASP A 98 -7.82 -7.01 1.85
N GLY A 99 -8.80 -6.12 1.95
CA GLY A 99 -10.23 -6.45 1.86
C GLY A 99 -10.87 -6.84 3.18
N ARG A 100 -10.14 -6.75 4.31
CA ARG A 100 -10.71 -6.99 5.65
C ARG A 100 -11.79 -5.98 6.01
N VAL A 101 -11.69 -4.76 5.51
CA VAL A 101 -12.72 -3.73 5.56
C VAL A 101 -13.08 -3.35 4.13
N GLN A 102 -14.38 -3.23 3.84
CA GLN A 102 -14.84 -2.81 2.54
C GLN A 102 -15.77 -1.61 2.65
N LEU A 103 -15.55 -0.65 1.77
CA LEU A 103 -16.32 0.59 1.71
C LEU A 103 -16.97 0.70 0.32
N LYS A 104 -18.26 0.96 0.29
CA LYS A 104 -18.96 1.34 -0.93
C LYS A 104 -18.94 2.86 -1.08
N VAL A 105 -18.46 3.36 -2.20
CA VAL A 105 -18.50 4.78 -2.53
C VAL A 105 -19.93 5.19 -2.80
N GLU A 106 -20.44 6.21 -2.10
CA GLU A 106 -21.77 6.78 -2.31
C GLU A 106 -21.68 8.03 -3.19
N GLN A 107 -20.77 8.94 -2.88
CA GLN A 107 -20.50 10.13 -3.68
C GLN A 107 -19.08 10.65 -3.47
N VAL A 108 -18.61 11.45 -4.40
CA VAL A 108 -17.34 12.19 -4.30
C VAL A 108 -17.64 13.68 -4.32
N GLU A 109 -17.11 14.41 -3.35
CA GLU A 109 -17.27 15.85 -3.20
C GLU A 109 -15.92 16.51 -2.99
N GLY A 110 -15.35 17.07 -4.05
CA GLY A 110 -14.01 17.66 -4.03
C GLY A 110 -12.94 16.62 -3.64
N THR A 111 -12.32 16.81 -2.47
CA THR A 111 -11.29 15.90 -1.93
C THR A 111 -11.85 14.75 -1.09
N ARG A 112 -13.16 14.74 -0.86
CA ARG A 112 -13.84 13.83 0.06
C ARG A 112 -14.60 12.74 -0.68
N ILE A 113 -14.33 11.50 -0.31
CA ILE A 113 -15.04 10.31 -0.79
C ILE A 113 -15.95 9.85 0.34
N HIS A 114 -17.25 10.05 0.17
CA HIS A 114 -18.26 9.60 1.12
C HIS A 114 -18.59 8.14 0.86
N THR A 115 -18.45 7.31 1.90
CA THR A 115 -18.64 5.87 1.78
C THR A 115 -19.57 5.31 2.84
N THR A 116 -20.07 4.10 2.57
CA THR A 116 -20.77 3.26 3.55
C THR A 116 -19.99 1.98 3.75
N VAL A 117 -19.79 1.58 4.99
CA VAL A 117 -19.09 0.34 5.34
C VAL A 117 -19.94 -0.85 4.95
N THR A 118 -19.44 -1.75 4.10
CA THR A 118 -20.11 -2.98 3.67
C THR A 118 -19.52 -4.23 4.31
N VAL A 119 -18.24 -4.19 4.72
CA VAL A 119 -17.62 -5.24 5.54
C VAL A 119 -16.93 -4.56 6.72
N ALA A 120 -17.39 -4.92 7.92
CA ALA A 120 -16.93 -4.37 9.19
C ALA A 120 -15.53 -4.88 9.58
N GLY A 121 -14.81 -4.09 10.37
CA GLY A 121 -13.54 -4.53 10.93
C GLY A 121 -12.71 -3.38 11.51
N PRO A 122 -11.58 -3.74 12.13
CA PRO A 122 -10.61 -2.74 12.59
C PRO A 122 -9.86 -2.14 11.39
N LEU A 123 -9.71 -0.83 11.39
CA LEU A 123 -8.90 -0.09 10.43
C LEU A 123 -7.83 0.69 11.20
N SER A 124 -6.57 0.40 10.92
CA SER A 124 -5.42 1.04 11.56
C SER A 124 -4.60 1.88 10.59
N ASN A 125 -3.57 2.54 11.12
CA ASN A 125 -2.67 3.42 10.38
C ASN A 125 -2.05 2.76 9.14
N ASN A 126 -1.91 3.51 8.07
CA ASN A 126 -1.16 3.18 6.85
C ASN A 126 -1.63 1.90 6.13
N LYS A 127 -2.89 1.49 6.31
CA LYS A 127 -3.46 0.33 5.63
C LYS A 127 -3.70 0.61 4.15
N GLY A 128 -3.44 -0.40 3.32
CA GLY A 128 -3.61 -0.32 1.87
C GLY A 128 -5.06 -0.06 1.46
N ILE A 129 -5.24 0.63 0.35
CA ILE A 129 -6.52 0.83 -0.32
C ILE A 129 -6.39 0.25 -1.73
N ASN A 130 -7.28 -0.66 -2.10
CA ASN A 130 -7.44 -1.15 -3.45
C ASN A 130 -8.86 -0.86 -3.94
N LYS A 131 -9.03 -0.67 -5.24
CA LYS A 131 -10.34 -0.59 -5.88
C LYS A 131 -10.69 -1.96 -6.47
N LYS A 132 -11.85 -2.49 -6.11
CA LYS A 132 -12.34 -3.75 -6.67
C LYS A 132 -12.53 -3.59 -8.19
N GLY A 133 -11.91 -4.47 -8.96
CA GLY A 133 -11.91 -4.37 -10.42
C GLY A 133 -10.79 -3.50 -11.01
N GLY A 134 -9.96 -2.85 -10.18
CA GLY A 134 -8.84 -2.01 -10.64
C GLY A 134 -9.27 -0.62 -11.13
N GLY A 135 -8.46 -0.01 -12.01
CA GLY A 135 -8.77 1.27 -12.64
C GLY A 135 -8.32 2.50 -11.85
N LEU A 136 -7.35 2.36 -10.94
CA LEU A 136 -6.68 3.52 -10.35
C LEU A 136 -5.62 4.05 -11.33
N SER A 137 -5.53 5.38 -11.46
CA SER A 137 -4.62 6.04 -12.40
C SER A 137 -3.19 6.24 -11.85
N ALA A 138 -2.90 5.69 -10.66
CA ALA A 138 -1.57 5.74 -10.08
C ALA A 138 -0.54 5.12 -11.04
N PRO A 139 0.62 5.76 -11.27
CA PRO A 139 1.66 5.22 -12.14
C PRO A 139 2.15 3.87 -11.58
N ALA A 140 2.34 2.89 -12.44
CA ALA A 140 2.79 1.55 -12.05
C ALA A 140 4.15 1.56 -11.33
N LEU A 141 5.04 2.47 -11.74
CA LEU A 141 6.36 2.67 -11.14
C LEU A 141 6.48 4.09 -10.58
N THR A 142 6.90 4.19 -9.33
CA THR A 142 7.26 5.44 -8.68
C THR A 142 8.73 5.82 -8.98
N GLU A 143 9.15 7.04 -8.66
CA GLU A 143 10.57 7.40 -8.76
C GLU A 143 11.45 6.54 -7.84
N LYS A 144 10.92 6.20 -6.65
CA LYS A 144 11.59 5.24 -5.75
C LYS A 144 11.77 3.87 -6.43
N ASP A 145 10.75 3.36 -7.09
CA ASP A 145 10.85 2.06 -7.78
C ASP A 145 11.91 2.10 -8.88
N LYS A 146 12.06 3.20 -9.60
CA LYS A 146 13.11 3.37 -10.61
C LYS A 146 14.51 3.31 -10.01
N GLU A 147 14.72 3.87 -8.83
CA GLU A 147 15.99 3.75 -8.11
C GLU A 147 16.19 2.34 -7.55
N ASP A 148 15.13 1.73 -7.02
CA ASP A 148 15.17 0.36 -6.52
C ASP A 148 15.48 -0.66 -7.64
N ILE A 149 15.01 -0.42 -8.88
CA ILE A 149 15.37 -1.22 -10.06
C ILE A 149 16.87 -1.17 -10.32
N LYS A 150 17.50 -0.01 -10.19
CA LYS A 150 18.97 0.12 -10.33
C LYS A 150 19.69 -0.69 -9.26
N THR A 151 19.21 -0.60 -8.01
CA THR A 151 19.73 -1.41 -6.89
C THR A 151 19.55 -2.89 -7.15
N ALA A 152 18.37 -3.32 -7.63
CA ALA A 152 18.10 -4.70 -7.98
C ALA A 152 19.05 -5.22 -9.08
N ALA A 153 19.36 -4.39 -10.08
CA ALA A 153 20.33 -4.71 -11.11
C ALA A 153 21.75 -4.87 -10.53
N LEU A 154 22.18 -3.98 -9.62
CA LEU A 154 23.45 -4.11 -8.93
C LEU A 154 23.53 -5.39 -8.07
N MET A 155 22.42 -5.77 -7.47
CA MET A 155 22.29 -7.01 -6.71
C MET A 155 22.25 -8.27 -7.60
N ASN A 156 22.10 -8.08 -8.92
CA ASN A 156 21.93 -9.16 -9.89
C ASN A 156 20.81 -10.12 -9.44
N VAL A 157 19.61 -9.56 -9.14
CA VAL A 157 18.46 -10.40 -8.74
C VAL A 157 18.01 -11.27 -9.92
N ASP A 158 17.42 -12.42 -9.60
CA ASP A 158 16.93 -13.36 -10.62
C ASP A 158 15.54 -12.97 -11.13
N TYR A 159 14.75 -12.28 -10.28
CA TYR A 159 13.40 -11.81 -10.57
C TYR A 159 13.15 -10.42 -9.98
N LEU A 160 12.30 -9.64 -10.63
CA LEU A 160 11.83 -8.33 -10.17
C LEU A 160 10.32 -8.24 -10.36
#